data_e96a8788dadedbe4c5df280b2038bb76
#
_entry.id   e96a8788dadedbe4c5df280b2038bb76
#
_cell.length_a   1.000
_cell.length_b   1.000
_cell.length_c   1.000
_cell.angle_alpha   90.00
_cell.angle_beta   90.00
_cell.angle_gamma   90.00
#
_symmetry.space_group_name_H-M   'P 1'
#
loop_
_entity.id
_entity.type
_entity.pdbx_description
1 polymer ?
#
loop_
_entity_poly.entity_id
_entity_poly.type
_entity_poly.pdbx_seq_one_letter_code
_entity_poly.pdbx_strand_id
1 'polypeptide(L)'
;MKESTYVILTELTERYPALAGVKEEILLAYEALYACYTNGGRVYVCGNGGSASDSEHIVGELMKCFKKPRAIDGKLAEALKEEGELGVQLLEDLEGGLPAISLCGHPALTFAYLNDTNPMLTFAQQLSVLGREGDVLLTLSTSGNSKNCVYATVVAKALGMKTVFLGGGNGGRLKEMADVSVIVPAKETFKVQEYHLPIYHCLCAMLEEEFF
;
A
#
# COMPACT_ATOMS: atom_id res chain seq x y z
N MET A 1 9.72 -16.50 0.63
CA MET A 1 10.51 -15.25 0.44
C MET A 1 11.91 -15.65 -0.05
N LYS A 2 12.37 -15.03 -1.15
CA LYS A 2 13.71 -15.21 -1.71
C LYS A 2 14.77 -14.60 -0.75
N GLU A 3 16.00 -15.10 -0.79
CA GLU A 3 17.11 -14.51 -0.02
C GLU A 3 17.38 -13.06 -0.45
N SER A 4 17.33 -12.79 -1.76
CA SER A 4 17.46 -11.44 -2.33
C SER A 4 16.40 -10.44 -1.80
N THR A 5 15.18 -10.91 -1.57
CA THR A 5 14.11 -10.10 -0.95
C THR A 5 14.46 -9.70 0.48
N TYR A 6 15.04 -10.62 1.28
CA TYR A 6 15.44 -10.31 2.65
C TYR A 6 16.65 -9.36 2.73
N VAL A 7 17.54 -9.38 1.74
CA VAL A 7 18.66 -8.45 1.62
C VAL A 7 18.15 -7.01 1.53
N ILE A 8 17.07 -6.75 0.77
CA ILE A 8 16.46 -5.41 0.64
C ILE A 8 16.03 -4.85 2.01
N LEU A 9 15.42 -5.68 2.85
CA LEU A 9 15.04 -5.29 4.21
C LEU A 9 16.28 -5.03 5.10
N THR A 10 17.36 -5.79 4.90
CA THR A 10 18.59 -5.58 5.64
C THR A 10 19.26 -4.26 5.23
N GLU A 11 19.36 -3.98 3.95
CA GLU A 11 19.83 -2.68 3.43
C GLU A 11 19.04 -1.49 3.97
N LEU A 12 17.71 -1.63 4.14
CA LEU A 12 16.90 -0.57 4.76
C LEU A 12 17.42 -0.24 6.17
N THR A 13 17.63 -1.25 7.01
CA THR A 13 18.04 -1.03 8.41
C THR A 13 19.51 -0.62 8.53
N GLU A 14 20.36 -0.95 7.57
CA GLU A 14 21.74 -0.44 7.48
C GLU A 14 21.76 1.04 7.09
N ARG A 15 20.96 1.43 6.09
CA ARG A 15 20.84 2.85 5.65
C ARG A 15 20.11 3.72 6.67
N TYR A 16 19.17 3.15 7.42
CA TYR A 16 18.36 3.85 8.43
C TYR A 16 18.41 3.07 9.75
N PRO A 17 19.49 3.15 10.53
CA PRO A 17 19.66 2.37 11.77
C PRO A 17 18.55 2.61 12.80
N ALA A 18 17.91 3.78 12.77
CA ALA A 18 16.76 4.07 13.63
C ALA A 18 15.55 3.15 13.38
N LEU A 19 15.45 2.53 12.19
CA LEU A 19 14.40 1.57 11.84
C LEU A 19 14.71 0.13 12.24
N ALA A 20 15.90 -0.16 12.77
CA ALA A 20 16.27 -1.51 13.19
C ALA A 20 15.31 -2.09 14.24
N GLY A 21 14.76 -1.22 15.12
CA GLY A 21 13.82 -1.63 16.16
C GLY A 21 12.41 -1.99 15.66
N VAL A 22 12.11 -1.78 14.38
CA VAL A 22 10.82 -2.11 13.74
C VAL A 22 10.99 -3.01 12.51
N LYS A 23 12.16 -3.65 12.39
CA LYS A 23 12.49 -4.55 11.25
C LYS A 23 11.51 -5.72 11.14
N GLU A 24 11.13 -6.30 12.27
CA GLU A 24 10.20 -7.43 12.31
C GLU A 24 8.79 -7.02 11.90
N GLU A 25 8.31 -5.86 12.34
CA GLU A 25 7.01 -5.35 11.94
C GLU A 25 6.96 -4.98 10.44
N ILE A 26 8.07 -4.50 9.88
CA ILE A 26 8.19 -4.26 8.42
C ILE A 26 8.13 -5.59 7.68
N LEU A 27 8.79 -6.63 8.19
CA LEU A 27 8.71 -7.98 7.60
C LEU A 27 7.27 -8.52 7.64
N LEU A 28 6.57 -8.39 8.77
CA LEU A 28 5.17 -8.80 8.89
C LEU A 28 4.25 -8.02 7.94
N ALA A 29 4.52 -6.72 7.75
CA ALA A 29 3.80 -5.91 6.76
C ALA A 29 4.03 -6.43 5.33
N TYR A 30 5.27 -6.73 4.97
CA TYR A 30 5.60 -7.37 3.70
C TYR A 30 4.86 -8.71 3.53
N GLU A 31 4.89 -9.58 4.54
CA GLU A 31 4.22 -10.89 4.48
C GLU A 31 2.71 -10.77 4.25
N ALA A 32 2.06 -9.78 4.87
CA ALA A 32 0.65 -9.50 4.65
C ALA A 32 0.37 -9.07 3.20
N LEU A 33 1.19 -8.18 2.63
CA LEU A 33 1.09 -7.74 1.25
C LEU A 33 1.40 -8.87 0.25
N TYR A 34 2.44 -9.65 0.52
CA TYR A 34 2.81 -10.81 -0.28
C TYR A 34 1.69 -11.86 -0.34
N ALA A 35 1.11 -12.20 0.81
CA ALA A 35 0.00 -13.13 0.89
C ALA A 35 -1.23 -12.63 0.12
N CYS A 36 -1.54 -11.33 0.20
CA CYS A 36 -2.61 -10.70 -0.56
C CYS A 36 -2.43 -10.94 -2.07
N TYR A 37 -1.29 -10.58 -2.62
CA TYR A 37 -1.03 -10.71 -4.05
C TYR A 37 -0.93 -12.16 -4.52
N THR A 38 -0.35 -13.04 -3.71
CA THR A 38 -0.29 -14.50 -4.01
C THR A 38 -1.69 -15.10 -4.14
N ASN A 39 -2.66 -14.58 -3.41
CA ASN A 39 -4.06 -15.01 -3.45
C ASN A 39 -4.93 -14.20 -4.44
N GLY A 40 -4.33 -13.35 -5.28
CA GLY A 40 -5.04 -12.55 -6.28
C GLY A 40 -5.81 -11.36 -5.71
N GLY A 41 -5.51 -10.94 -4.48
CA GLY A 41 -6.08 -9.76 -3.83
C GLY A 41 -5.49 -8.44 -4.34
N ARG A 42 -6.00 -7.33 -3.78
CA ARG A 42 -5.60 -5.96 -4.09
C ARG A 42 -5.19 -5.23 -2.83
N VAL A 43 -4.30 -4.26 -2.99
CA VAL A 43 -3.90 -3.37 -1.89
C VAL A 43 -4.61 -2.03 -2.04
N TYR A 44 -5.34 -1.62 -1.01
CA TYR A 44 -5.92 -0.28 -0.89
C TYR A 44 -5.06 0.54 0.05
N VAL A 45 -4.76 1.77 -0.35
CA VAL A 45 -3.90 2.65 0.45
C VAL A 45 -4.63 3.94 0.79
N CYS A 46 -4.52 4.41 2.04
CA CYS A 46 -5.11 5.68 2.45
C CYS A 46 -4.23 6.45 3.45
N GLY A 47 -4.38 7.75 3.43
CA GLY A 47 -3.71 8.69 4.34
C GLY A 47 -4.24 10.10 4.16
N ASN A 48 -3.72 11.06 4.93
CA ASN A 48 -4.13 12.47 4.84
C ASN A 48 -2.90 13.37 4.63
N GLY A 49 -3.07 14.49 3.92
CA GLY A 49 -1.98 15.44 3.67
C GLY A 49 -0.80 14.78 2.96
N GLY A 50 0.42 14.86 3.52
CA GLY A 50 1.59 14.18 2.97
C GLY A 50 1.41 12.67 2.87
N SER A 51 0.75 12.04 3.84
CA SER A 51 0.43 10.61 3.77
C SER A 51 -0.60 10.25 2.67
N ALA A 52 -1.39 11.21 2.16
CA ALA A 52 -2.20 11.01 0.96
C ALA A 52 -1.30 10.95 -0.29
N SER A 53 -0.33 11.85 -0.38
CA SER A 53 0.69 11.81 -1.46
C SER A 53 1.52 10.52 -1.40
N ASP A 54 1.91 10.07 -0.20
CA ASP A 54 2.58 8.78 -0.01
C ASP A 54 1.71 7.61 -0.50
N SER A 55 0.38 7.65 -0.26
CA SER A 55 -0.52 6.60 -0.73
C SER A 55 -0.59 6.51 -2.25
N GLU A 56 -0.57 7.63 -2.96
CA GLU A 56 -0.52 7.67 -4.41
C GLU A 56 0.86 7.23 -4.94
N HIS A 57 1.94 7.62 -4.26
CA HIS A 57 3.29 7.19 -4.58
C HIS A 57 3.44 5.66 -4.48
N ILE A 58 2.98 5.05 -3.38
CA ILE A 58 2.98 3.59 -3.20
C ILE A 58 2.25 2.90 -4.36
N VAL A 59 1.08 3.40 -4.74
CA VAL A 59 0.29 2.86 -5.86
C VAL A 59 1.07 2.97 -7.17
N GLY A 60 1.73 4.10 -7.42
CA GLY A 60 2.59 4.28 -8.58
C GLY A 60 3.70 3.24 -8.67
N GLU A 61 4.41 2.97 -7.55
CA GLU A 61 5.51 2.00 -7.51
C GLU A 61 5.04 0.54 -7.62
N LEU A 62 3.83 0.24 -7.16
CA LEU A 62 3.27 -1.10 -7.28
C LEU A 62 2.75 -1.40 -8.69
N MET A 63 2.14 -0.42 -9.37
CA MET A 63 1.44 -0.61 -10.65
C MET A 63 2.33 -0.54 -11.89
N LYS A 64 3.58 -0.10 -11.78
CA LYS A 64 4.58 -0.07 -12.85
C LYS A 64 5.94 -0.54 -12.34
N CYS A 65 6.94 -0.63 -13.20
CA CYS A 65 8.32 -0.95 -12.76
C CYS A 65 8.82 0.10 -11.73
N PHE A 66 9.52 -0.39 -10.70
CA PHE A 66 10.17 0.44 -9.69
C PHE A 66 11.69 0.36 -9.83
N LYS A 67 12.27 -0.82 -9.69
CA LYS A 67 13.71 -1.08 -9.81
C LYS A 67 14.06 -2.01 -10.96
N LYS A 68 13.12 -2.83 -11.42
CA LYS A 68 13.31 -3.83 -12.46
C LYS A 68 12.28 -3.66 -13.58
N PRO A 69 12.65 -3.90 -14.84
CA PRO A 69 11.67 -4.02 -15.92
C PRO A 69 10.68 -5.14 -15.60
N ARG A 70 9.40 -4.88 -15.81
CA ARG A 70 8.31 -5.85 -15.58
C ARG A 70 7.55 -6.05 -16.88
N ALA A 71 7.83 -7.14 -17.58
CA ALA A 71 7.08 -7.45 -18.79
C ALA A 71 5.65 -7.87 -18.48
N ILE A 72 4.71 -7.54 -19.38
CA ILE A 72 3.37 -8.12 -19.35
C ILE A 72 3.48 -9.60 -19.72
N ASP A 73 2.84 -10.47 -18.96
CA ASP A 73 2.82 -11.90 -19.17
C ASP A 73 1.40 -12.50 -19.08
N GLY A 74 1.31 -13.83 -19.18
CA GLY A 74 0.09 -14.59 -18.99
C GLY A 74 -1.02 -14.26 -19.98
N LYS A 75 -2.26 -14.35 -19.53
CA LYS A 75 -3.45 -14.24 -20.38
C LYS A 75 -3.58 -12.89 -21.09
N LEU A 76 -3.16 -11.81 -20.47
CA LEU A 76 -3.22 -10.49 -21.08
C LEU A 76 -2.23 -10.41 -22.25
N ALA A 77 -1.02 -10.91 -22.07
CA ALA A 77 -0.02 -10.94 -23.15
C ALA A 77 -0.49 -11.77 -24.34
N GLU A 78 -1.13 -12.93 -24.10
CA GLU A 78 -1.71 -13.77 -25.15
C GLU A 78 -2.85 -13.06 -25.89
N ALA A 79 -3.78 -12.45 -25.15
CA ALA A 79 -4.90 -11.72 -25.74
C ALA A 79 -4.45 -10.51 -26.55
N LEU A 80 -3.46 -9.75 -26.08
CA LEU A 80 -2.92 -8.60 -26.82
C LEU A 80 -2.28 -8.99 -28.16
N LYS A 81 -1.64 -10.16 -28.25
CA LYS A 81 -1.09 -10.65 -29.52
C LYS A 81 -2.16 -10.89 -30.58
N GLU A 82 -3.39 -11.24 -30.17
CA GLU A 82 -4.51 -11.47 -31.08
C GLU A 82 -5.14 -10.15 -31.59
N GLU A 83 -4.83 -9.00 -30.96
CA GLU A 83 -5.34 -7.67 -31.34
C GLU A 83 -4.51 -7.00 -32.48
N GLY A 84 -3.62 -7.75 -33.14
CA GLY A 84 -2.83 -7.28 -34.29
C GLY A 84 -1.68 -6.35 -33.91
N GLU A 85 -1.30 -5.44 -34.84
CA GLU A 85 -0.13 -4.57 -34.66
C GLU A 85 -0.20 -3.68 -33.40
N LEU A 86 -1.37 -3.15 -33.08
CA LEU A 86 -1.57 -2.33 -31.88
C LEU A 86 -1.41 -3.14 -30.59
N GLY A 87 -1.88 -4.39 -30.58
CA GLY A 87 -1.71 -5.28 -29.44
C GLY A 87 -0.23 -5.63 -29.23
N VAL A 88 0.52 -5.86 -30.30
CA VAL A 88 1.99 -6.09 -30.24
C VAL A 88 2.71 -4.86 -29.70
N GLN A 89 2.37 -3.66 -30.19
CA GLN A 89 2.94 -2.41 -29.66
C GLN A 89 2.65 -2.24 -28.16
N LEU A 90 1.42 -2.50 -27.71
CA LEU A 90 1.05 -2.41 -26.30
C LEU A 90 1.81 -3.40 -25.43
N LEU A 91 2.18 -4.58 -25.94
CA LEU A 91 3.03 -5.52 -25.20
C LEU A 91 4.47 -5.02 -24.99
N GLU A 92 4.97 -4.17 -25.87
CA GLU A 92 6.29 -3.56 -25.76
C GLU A 92 6.27 -2.34 -24.80
N ASP A 93 5.15 -1.60 -24.78
CA ASP A 93 5.03 -0.33 -24.07
C ASP A 93 4.44 -0.47 -22.64
N LEU A 94 3.61 -1.49 -22.38
CA LEU A 94 3.00 -1.71 -21.09
C LEU A 94 3.91 -2.50 -20.15
N GLU A 95 3.80 -2.20 -18.86
CA GLU A 95 4.56 -2.87 -17.81
C GLU A 95 3.65 -3.73 -16.93
N GLY A 96 4.18 -4.84 -16.41
CA GLY A 96 3.54 -5.64 -15.39
C GLY A 96 3.46 -4.89 -14.06
N GLY A 97 2.39 -5.12 -13.31
CA GLY A 97 2.17 -4.43 -12.04
C GLY A 97 1.39 -5.26 -11.03
N LEU A 98 1.41 -4.80 -9.79
CA LEU A 98 0.64 -5.36 -8.68
C LEU A 98 -0.60 -4.48 -8.44
N PRO A 99 -1.82 -5.06 -8.36
CA PRO A 99 -3.05 -4.28 -8.26
C PRO A 99 -3.11 -3.45 -6.97
N ALA A 100 -3.08 -2.13 -7.08
CA ALA A 100 -3.17 -1.22 -5.94
C ALA A 100 -4.08 -0.02 -6.26
N ILE A 101 -4.78 0.49 -5.24
CA ILE A 101 -5.72 1.61 -5.37
C ILE A 101 -5.49 2.58 -4.21
N SER A 102 -5.16 3.85 -4.51
CA SER A 102 -5.21 4.93 -3.54
C SER A 102 -6.66 5.39 -3.33
N LEU A 103 -7.13 5.35 -2.10
CA LEU A 103 -8.43 5.90 -1.73
C LEU A 103 -8.44 7.43 -1.72
N CYS A 104 -7.29 8.07 -1.94
CA CYS A 104 -7.15 9.51 -2.08
C CYS A 104 -7.39 10.00 -3.53
N GLY A 105 -7.33 9.12 -4.51
CA GLY A 105 -7.40 9.42 -5.94
C GLY A 105 -8.81 9.67 -6.51
N HIS A 106 -9.85 9.80 -5.69
CA HIS A 106 -11.23 10.01 -6.14
C HIS A 106 -11.80 11.36 -5.67
N PRO A 107 -11.31 12.50 -6.22
CA PRO A 107 -11.67 13.83 -5.72
C PRO A 107 -13.18 14.12 -5.84
N ALA A 108 -13.84 13.73 -6.92
CA ALA A 108 -15.27 13.97 -7.10
C ALA A 108 -16.10 13.28 -6.00
N LEU A 109 -15.82 12.02 -5.70
CA LEU A 109 -16.47 11.28 -4.61
C LEU A 109 -16.16 11.92 -3.25
N THR A 110 -14.91 12.31 -3.02
CA THR A 110 -14.49 12.98 -1.79
C THR A 110 -15.25 14.28 -1.57
N PHE A 111 -15.34 15.14 -2.60
CA PHE A 111 -16.08 16.40 -2.50
C PHE A 111 -17.59 16.21 -2.35
N ALA A 112 -18.18 15.19 -2.99
CA ALA A 112 -19.59 14.86 -2.78
C ALA A 112 -19.84 14.46 -1.31
N TYR A 113 -19.00 13.59 -0.76
CA TYR A 113 -19.11 13.19 0.65
C TYR A 113 -18.88 14.34 1.63
N LEU A 114 -17.97 15.26 1.32
CA LEU A 114 -17.76 16.48 2.10
C LEU A 114 -19.04 17.36 2.18
N ASN A 115 -19.80 17.42 1.11
CA ASN A 115 -21.00 18.26 0.99
C ASN A 115 -22.27 17.57 1.49
N ASP A 116 -22.45 16.30 1.14
CA ASP A 116 -23.75 15.62 1.23
C ASP A 116 -23.90 14.76 2.47
N THR A 117 -22.78 14.30 3.06
CA THR A 117 -22.80 13.29 4.14
C THR A 117 -21.75 13.59 5.24
N ASN A 118 -21.20 12.55 5.85
CA ASN A 118 -20.12 12.67 6.82
C ASN A 118 -18.75 12.66 6.11
N PRO A 119 -18.00 13.75 6.12
CA PRO A 119 -16.69 13.88 5.45
C PRO A 119 -15.67 12.83 5.91
N MET A 120 -15.80 12.30 7.12
CA MET A 120 -14.87 11.31 7.65
C MET A 120 -15.08 9.90 7.06
N LEU A 121 -16.11 9.69 6.26
CA LEU A 121 -16.43 8.37 5.68
C LEU A 121 -15.87 8.13 4.28
N THR A 122 -15.17 9.09 3.67
CA THR A 122 -14.72 9.01 2.28
C THR A 122 -13.94 7.74 1.95
N PHE A 123 -13.00 7.32 2.80
CA PHE A 123 -12.25 6.08 2.61
C PHE A 123 -13.09 4.84 2.93
N ALA A 124 -13.84 4.88 4.03
CA ALA A 124 -14.74 3.79 4.43
C ALA A 124 -15.80 3.49 3.36
N GLN A 125 -16.36 4.53 2.74
CA GLN A 125 -17.33 4.37 1.65
C GLN A 125 -16.72 3.68 0.43
N GLN A 126 -15.54 4.08 0.02
CA GLN A 126 -14.86 3.44 -1.11
C GLN A 126 -14.59 1.95 -0.83
N LEU A 127 -14.09 1.63 0.36
CA LEU A 127 -13.85 0.25 0.77
C LEU A 127 -15.14 -0.59 0.83
N SER A 128 -16.25 -0.03 1.30
CA SER A 128 -17.52 -0.77 1.38
C SER A 128 -18.05 -1.24 0.01
N VAL A 129 -17.59 -0.60 -1.08
CA VAL A 129 -17.96 -0.93 -2.46
C VAL A 129 -16.89 -1.78 -3.15
N LEU A 130 -15.62 -1.45 -2.93
CA LEU A 130 -14.50 -2.01 -3.68
C LEU A 130 -13.82 -3.19 -2.97
N GLY A 131 -13.74 -3.14 -1.63
CA GLY A 131 -12.98 -4.08 -0.82
C GLY A 131 -13.62 -5.47 -0.77
N ARG A 132 -12.79 -6.49 -0.69
CA ARG A 132 -13.19 -7.90 -0.64
C ARG A 132 -12.33 -8.64 0.38
N GLU A 133 -12.82 -9.78 0.85
CA GLU A 133 -12.03 -10.73 1.63
C GLU A 133 -10.75 -11.11 0.89
N GLY A 134 -9.62 -11.13 1.62
CA GLY A 134 -8.29 -11.40 1.05
C GLY A 134 -7.54 -10.17 0.54
N ASP A 135 -8.20 -9.02 0.39
CA ASP A 135 -7.54 -7.74 0.10
C ASP A 135 -6.79 -7.22 1.34
N VAL A 136 -5.91 -6.23 1.14
CA VAL A 136 -5.21 -5.51 2.22
C VAL A 136 -5.58 -4.04 2.21
N LEU A 137 -5.83 -3.47 3.39
CA LEU A 137 -5.80 -2.02 3.63
C LEU A 137 -4.47 -1.63 4.25
N LEU A 138 -3.68 -0.82 3.55
CA LEU A 138 -2.48 -0.15 4.05
C LEU A 138 -2.85 1.29 4.44
N THR A 139 -2.77 1.60 5.73
CA THR A 139 -3.13 2.91 6.27
C THR A 139 -1.89 3.68 6.72
N LEU A 140 -1.73 4.93 6.28
CA LEU A 140 -0.68 5.83 6.74
C LEU A 140 -1.30 6.94 7.61
N SER A 141 -0.91 7.01 8.88
CA SER A 141 -1.38 8.05 9.79
C SER A 141 -0.34 8.33 10.87
N THR A 142 0.28 9.50 10.84
CA THR A 142 1.38 9.86 11.74
C THR A 142 1.01 9.80 13.22
N SER A 143 -0.24 10.12 13.57
CA SER A 143 -0.76 10.05 14.94
C SER A 143 -1.50 8.75 15.27
N GLY A 144 -1.90 7.97 14.25
CA GLY A 144 -2.78 6.80 14.40
C GLY A 144 -4.21 7.10 14.87
N ASN A 145 -4.64 8.38 14.81
CA ASN A 145 -5.95 8.82 15.34
C ASN A 145 -6.85 9.50 14.30
N SER A 146 -6.44 9.55 13.03
CA SER A 146 -7.23 10.14 11.94
C SER A 146 -8.55 9.37 11.78
N LYS A 147 -9.68 10.04 12.01
CA LYS A 147 -11.01 9.39 12.05
C LYS A 147 -11.37 8.65 10.76
N ASN A 148 -11.08 9.25 9.59
CA ASN A 148 -11.34 8.61 8.30
C ASN A 148 -10.52 7.33 8.11
N CYS A 149 -9.26 7.30 8.56
CA CYS A 149 -8.42 6.10 8.56
C CYS A 149 -8.95 5.03 9.53
N VAL A 150 -9.37 5.44 10.73
CA VAL A 150 -10.00 4.53 11.72
C VAL A 150 -11.26 3.90 11.14
N TYR A 151 -12.15 4.69 10.51
CA TYR A 151 -13.37 4.16 9.90
C TYR A 151 -13.08 3.22 8.72
N ALA A 152 -12.09 3.54 7.89
CA ALA A 152 -11.62 2.64 6.84
C ALA A 152 -11.14 1.29 7.39
N THR A 153 -10.35 1.32 8.49
CA THR A 153 -9.87 0.11 9.15
C THR A 153 -11.03 -0.75 9.71
N VAL A 154 -12.06 -0.11 10.28
CA VAL A 154 -13.27 -0.84 10.76
C VAL A 154 -13.96 -1.54 9.59
N VAL A 155 -14.16 -0.85 8.46
CA VAL A 155 -14.81 -1.43 7.27
C VAL A 155 -13.95 -2.55 6.68
N ALA A 156 -12.63 -2.34 6.56
CA ALA A 156 -11.71 -3.37 6.06
C ALA A 156 -11.82 -4.66 6.88
N LYS A 157 -11.78 -4.56 8.21
CA LYS A 157 -11.94 -5.72 9.11
C LYS A 157 -13.29 -6.40 8.96
N ALA A 158 -14.37 -5.64 8.83
CA ALA A 158 -15.71 -6.18 8.63
C ALA A 158 -15.86 -6.92 7.29
N LEU A 159 -15.05 -6.56 6.28
CA LEU A 159 -14.99 -7.25 4.98
C LEU A 159 -14.04 -8.45 4.96
N GLY A 160 -13.36 -8.77 6.06
CA GLY A 160 -12.34 -9.83 6.10
C GLY A 160 -11.01 -9.47 5.44
N MET A 161 -10.76 -8.17 5.22
CA MET A 161 -9.49 -7.68 4.71
C MET A 161 -8.42 -7.71 5.81
N LYS A 162 -7.17 -7.93 5.42
CA LYS A 162 -6.02 -7.72 6.30
C LYS A 162 -5.69 -6.23 6.40
N THR A 163 -5.27 -5.79 7.58
CA THR A 163 -4.98 -4.38 7.84
C THR A 163 -3.53 -4.17 8.26
N VAL A 164 -2.82 -3.29 7.54
CA VAL A 164 -1.44 -2.86 7.82
C VAL A 164 -1.44 -1.37 8.10
N PHE A 165 -0.73 -0.95 9.14
CA PHE A 165 -0.66 0.43 9.58
C PHE A 165 0.78 0.91 9.67
N LEU A 166 1.09 2.03 9.01
CA LEU A 166 2.32 2.79 9.19
C LEU A 166 2.03 4.04 10.01
N GLY A 167 2.68 4.19 11.17
CA GLY A 167 2.45 5.29 12.09
C GLY A 167 3.70 5.72 12.85
N GLY A 168 3.51 6.66 13.79
CA GLY A 168 4.54 7.16 14.68
C GLY A 168 4.03 7.41 16.10
N GLY A 169 4.87 8.00 16.95
CA GLY A 169 4.51 8.30 18.33
C GLY A 169 4.18 7.05 19.15
N ASN A 170 2.98 7.00 19.69
CA ASN A 170 2.45 5.82 20.39
C ASN A 170 1.54 4.94 19.50
N GLY A 171 1.35 5.31 18.24
CA GLY A 171 0.53 4.60 17.26
C GLY A 171 -0.98 4.84 17.36
N GLY A 172 -1.45 5.56 18.41
CA GLY A 172 -2.85 5.89 18.59
C GLY A 172 -3.79 4.68 18.52
N ARG A 173 -5.04 4.91 18.12
CA ARG A 173 -6.07 3.87 17.99
C ARG A 173 -5.76 2.83 16.92
N LEU A 174 -5.15 3.25 15.80
CA LEU A 174 -4.86 2.34 14.69
C LEU A 174 -3.88 1.23 15.08
N LYS A 175 -2.93 1.49 15.98
CA LYS A 175 -2.01 0.47 16.49
C LYS A 175 -2.72 -0.72 17.14
N GLU A 176 -3.80 -0.45 17.88
CA GLU A 176 -4.57 -1.49 18.57
C GLU A 176 -5.55 -2.21 17.62
N MET A 177 -5.91 -1.57 16.52
CA MET A 177 -6.93 -2.06 15.59
C MET A 177 -6.35 -2.86 14.42
N ALA A 178 -5.20 -2.45 13.91
CA ALA A 178 -4.58 -3.07 12.74
C ALA A 178 -3.97 -4.43 13.09
N ASP A 179 -3.95 -5.32 12.11
CA ASP A 179 -3.35 -6.66 12.26
C ASP A 179 -1.83 -6.59 12.31
N VAL A 180 -1.25 -5.62 11.59
CA VAL A 180 0.19 -5.31 11.60
C VAL A 180 0.38 -3.81 11.75
N SER A 181 1.24 -3.40 12.68
CA SER A 181 1.52 -1.99 12.95
C SER A 181 3.01 -1.71 12.98
N VAL A 182 3.50 -0.90 12.03
CA VAL A 182 4.88 -0.41 11.99
C VAL A 182 4.91 0.99 12.59
N ILE A 183 5.47 1.14 13.79
CA ILE A 183 5.50 2.42 14.51
C ILE A 183 6.92 2.97 14.51
N VAL A 184 7.17 3.96 13.65
CA VAL A 184 8.51 4.55 13.52
C VAL A 184 8.91 5.36 14.76
N PRO A 185 10.23 5.45 15.07
CA PRO A 185 10.74 6.12 16.28
C PRO A 185 10.76 7.64 16.15
N ALA A 186 9.63 8.24 15.76
CA ALA A 186 9.44 9.67 15.63
C ALA A 186 8.03 10.07 16.11
N LYS A 187 7.86 11.35 16.52
CA LYS A 187 6.57 11.88 17.00
C LYS A 187 6.06 13.05 16.16
N GLU A 188 6.96 13.87 15.64
CA GLU A 188 6.61 15.02 14.81
C GLU A 188 6.18 14.54 13.42
N THR A 189 5.06 15.06 12.95
CA THR A 189 4.40 14.61 11.71
C THR A 189 5.37 14.45 10.54
N PHE A 190 6.17 15.48 10.23
CA PHE A 190 7.09 15.43 9.09
C PHE A 190 8.19 14.37 9.28
N LYS A 191 8.74 14.21 10.50
CA LYS A 191 9.75 13.17 10.79
C LYS A 191 9.18 11.75 10.69
N VAL A 192 7.92 11.56 11.07
CA VAL A 192 7.24 10.29 10.87
C VAL A 192 7.10 9.99 9.38
N GLN A 193 6.69 10.97 8.57
CA GLN A 193 6.59 10.84 7.11
C GLN A 193 7.94 10.59 6.45
N GLU A 194 9.03 11.24 6.91
CA GLU A 194 10.39 10.97 6.44
C GLU A 194 10.82 9.50 6.65
N TYR A 195 10.34 8.82 7.69
CA TYR A 195 10.57 7.39 7.90
C TYR A 195 9.60 6.49 7.13
N HIS A 196 8.37 6.95 6.86
CA HIS A 196 7.42 6.17 6.06
C HIS A 196 7.97 5.96 4.64
N LEU A 197 8.59 6.97 4.03
CA LEU A 197 9.14 6.93 2.68
C LEU A 197 10.08 5.72 2.45
N PRO A 198 11.18 5.55 3.18
CA PRO A 198 12.07 4.42 2.97
C PRO A 198 11.42 3.07 3.32
N ILE A 199 10.46 3.02 4.24
CA ILE A 199 9.74 1.79 4.58
C ILE A 199 8.88 1.34 3.40
N TYR A 200 8.02 2.21 2.85
CA TYR A 200 7.17 1.77 1.74
C TYR A 200 7.97 1.52 0.46
N HIS A 201 9.07 2.24 0.19
CA HIS A 201 10.00 1.89 -0.89
C HIS A 201 10.60 0.49 -0.69
N CYS A 202 10.98 0.14 0.54
CA CYS A 202 11.46 -1.20 0.87
C CYS A 202 10.38 -2.24 0.59
N LEU A 203 9.14 -2.04 1.05
CA LEU A 203 8.02 -2.95 0.82
C LEU A 203 7.74 -3.13 -0.69
N CYS A 204 7.70 -2.04 -1.47
CA CYS A 204 7.52 -2.09 -2.92
C CYS A 204 8.67 -2.86 -3.61
N ALA A 205 9.93 -2.60 -3.23
CA ALA A 205 11.09 -3.29 -3.79
C ALA A 205 11.13 -4.79 -3.43
N MET A 206 10.75 -5.15 -2.20
CA MET A 206 10.64 -6.54 -1.76
C MET A 206 9.55 -7.29 -2.54
N LEU A 207 8.41 -6.66 -2.76
CA LEU A 207 7.32 -7.23 -3.56
C LEU A 207 7.74 -7.38 -5.04
N GLU A 208 8.38 -6.36 -5.61
CA GLU A 208 8.91 -6.46 -6.96
C GLU A 208 9.91 -7.59 -7.12
N GLU A 209 10.85 -7.74 -6.16
CA GLU A 209 11.85 -8.82 -6.18
C GLU A 209 11.22 -10.21 -6.11
N GLU A 210 10.08 -10.34 -5.44
CA GLU A 210 9.42 -11.62 -5.26
C GLU A 210 8.54 -12.02 -6.45
N PHE A 211 7.86 -11.06 -7.08
CA PHE A 211 6.87 -11.32 -8.13
C PHE A 211 7.42 -11.18 -9.55
N PHE A 212 8.56 -10.49 -9.73
CA PHE A 212 9.20 -10.23 -11.01
C PHE A 212 10.71 -10.54 -10.95
#